data_1c3599a2c72aee5d6ba3b73e7a72da25
#
_entry.id   1c3599a2c72aee5d6ba3b73e7a72da25
#
_cell.length_a   1.000
_cell.length_b   1.000
_cell.length_c   1.000
_cell.angle_alpha   90.00
_cell.angle_beta   90.00
_cell.angle_gamma   90.00
#
_symmetry.space_group_name_H-M   'P 1'
#
loop_
_entity.id
_entity.type
_entity.pdbx_description
1 polymer ?
#
loop_
_entity_poly.entity_id
_entity_poly.type
_entity_poly.pdbx_seq_one_letter_code
_entity_poly.pdbx_strand_id
1 'polypeptide(L)'
;MDSLPSRNRKKHQKHWLNYRLYSRQVIRQPMNMDIHTSRIMVAMELEEKEPLQGALTDMFFGCWFNLPYFGDRMINQVKEKLTPAVIEGYNRCINHGDYIFKSSPLATRWSVLVLPSMAVYEHQLRVSSDDSKTVAELTVAALLDVIEEEDPEDQADQIAEIESAFFAHCLACHDRLAFSMAWW
;
A
#
# COMPACT_ATOMS: atom_id res chain seq x y z
N MET A 1 -32.84 -22.65 2.24
CA MET A 1 -32.02 -21.87 3.22
C MET A 1 -31.55 -22.87 4.25
N ASP A 2 -30.41 -23.53 3.97
CA ASP A 2 -29.89 -24.60 4.82
C ASP A 2 -29.17 -23.98 6.01
N SER A 3 -29.75 -24.18 7.19
CA SER A 3 -29.13 -23.80 8.46
C SER A 3 -27.93 -24.73 8.72
N LEU A 4 -26.73 -24.20 8.60
CA LEU A 4 -25.50 -24.88 9.02
C LEU A 4 -25.66 -25.47 10.42
N PRO A 5 -25.23 -26.72 10.67
CA PRO A 5 -25.35 -27.35 11.98
C PRO A 5 -24.68 -26.47 13.05
N SER A 6 -25.29 -26.35 14.21
CA SER A 6 -24.94 -25.40 15.29
C SER A 6 -23.45 -25.43 15.70
N ARG A 7 -22.77 -26.55 15.51
CA ARG A 7 -21.35 -26.75 15.79
C ARG A 7 -20.46 -25.95 14.82
N ASN A 8 -20.81 -25.91 13.52
CA ASN A 8 -20.04 -25.15 12.51
C ASN A 8 -20.21 -23.64 12.69
N ARG A 9 -21.39 -23.20 13.08
CA ARG A 9 -21.65 -21.78 13.38
C ARG A 9 -20.83 -21.28 14.56
N LYS A 10 -20.68 -22.07 15.64
CA LYS A 10 -19.85 -21.72 16.79
C LYS A 10 -18.35 -21.68 16.42
N LYS A 11 -17.88 -22.61 15.60
CA LYS A 11 -16.50 -22.63 15.10
C LYS A 11 -16.21 -21.38 14.26
N HIS A 12 -17.09 -21.04 13.33
CA HIS A 12 -16.98 -19.87 12.47
C HIS A 12 -16.95 -18.56 13.29
N GLN A 13 -17.84 -18.43 14.27
CA GLN A 13 -17.87 -17.31 15.21
C GLN A 13 -16.55 -17.15 15.98
N LYS A 14 -15.95 -18.26 16.42
CA LYS A 14 -14.67 -18.27 17.14
C LYS A 14 -13.52 -17.78 16.24
N HIS A 15 -13.49 -18.19 14.95
CA HIS A 15 -12.47 -17.71 14.00
C HIS A 15 -12.58 -16.19 13.79
N TRP A 16 -13.78 -15.65 13.63
CA TRP A 16 -13.99 -14.21 13.51
C TRP A 16 -13.57 -13.44 14.77
N LEU A 17 -13.85 -13.98 15.96
CA LEU A 17 -13.43 -13.36 17.19
C LEU A 17 -11.90 -13.29 17.30
N ASN A 18 -11.22 -14.39 17.01
CA ASN A 18 -9.77 -14.46 17.01
C ASN A 18 -9.15 -13.53 15.93
N TYR A 19 -9.72 -13.48 14.73
CA TYR A 19 -9.27 -12.59 13.68
C TYR A 19 -9.30 -11.11 14.12
N ARG A 20 -10.38 -10.69 14.74
CA ARG A 20 -10.52 -9.34 15.30
C ARG A 20 -9.56 -9.08 16.47
N LEU A 21 -9.31 -10.08 17.29
CA LEU A 21 -8.33 -9.97 18.39
C LEU A 21 -6.93 -9.73 17.83
N TYR A 22 -6.47 -10.56 16.90
CA TYR A 22 -5.17 -10.37 16.26
C TYR A 22 -5.10 -9.07 15.45
N SER A 23 -6.17 -8.63 14.80
CA SER A 23 -6.22 -7.33 14.14
C SER A 23 -5.92 -6.16 15.08
N ARG A 24 -6.47 -6.18 16.30
CA ARG A 24 -6.17 -5.18 17.31
C ARG A 24 -4.73 -5.26 17.83
N GLN A 25 -4.17 -6.46 17.90
CA GLN A 25 -2.77 -6.66 18.29
C GLN A 25 -1.80 -6.15 17.22
N VAL A 26 -2.12 -6.39 15.94
CA VAL A 26 -1.36 -5.85 14.79
C VAL A 26 -1.28 -4.32 14.84
N ILE A 27 -2.38 -3.63 15.15
CA ILE A 27 -2.37 -2.16 15.30
C ILE A 27 -1.41 -1.70 16.39
N ARG A 28 -1.32 -2.46 17.50
CA ARG A 28 -0.45 -2.13 18.64
C ARG A 28 1.01 -2.50 18.41
N GLN A 29 1.26 -3.55 17.64
CA GLN A 29 2.58 -4.10 17.37
C GLN A 29 2.73 -4.41 15.86
N PRO A 30 2.80 -3.38 15.00
CA PRO A 30 2.72 -3.55 13.55
C PRO A 30 3.91 -4.30 12.94
N MET A 31 5.03 -4.40 13.66
CA MET A 31 6.23 -5.10 13.19
C MET A 31 6.35 -6.53 13.77
N ASN A 32 5.38 -6.98 14.55
CA ASN A 32 5.43 -8.30 15.18
C ASN A 32 4.92 -9.39 14.24
N MET A 33 5.87 -10.16 13.69
CA MET A 33 5.62 -11.20 12.71
C MET A 33 4.72 -12.33 13.21
N ASP A 34 4.87 -12.72 14.49
CA ASP A 34 4.09 -13.83 15.07
C ASP A 34 2.61 -13.49 15.13
N ILE A 35 2.29 -12.23 15.45
CA ILE A 35 0.90 -11.73 15.48
C ILE A 35 0.30 -11.73 14.08
N HIS A 36 1.05 -11.25 13.07
CA HIS A 36 0.62 -11.28 11.67
C HIS A 36 0.39 -12.71 11.19
N THR A 37 1.35 -13.61 11.46
CA THR A 37 1.23 -15.02 11.10
C THR A 37 -0.01 -15.65 11.74
N SER A 38 -0.22 -15.42 13.02
CA SER A 38 -1.42 -15.92 13.74
C SER A 38 -2.71 -15.40 13.12
N ARG A 39 -2.76 -14.12 12.72
CA ARG A 39 -3.90 -13.52 12.05
C ARG A 39 -4.17 -14.14 10.68
N ILE A 40 -3.12 -14.39 9.90
CA ILE A 40 -3.20 -15.04 8.58
C ILE A 40 -3.72 -16.47 8.73
N MET A 41 -3.19 -17.23 9.68
CA MET A 41 -3.64 -18.61 9.94
C MET A 41 -5.13 -18.65 10.30
N VAL A 42 -5.61 -17.73 11.12
CA VAL A 42 -7.05 -17.63 11.43
C VAL A 42 -7.85 -17.18 10.19
N ALA A 43 -7.33 -16.27 9.38
CA ALA A 43 -7.99 -15.84 8.14
C ALA A 43 -8.13 -16.97 7.13
N MET A 44 -7.19 -17.92 7.10
CA MET A 44 -7.29 -19.13 6.26
C MET A 44 -8.45 -20.05 6.65
N GLU A 45 -8.92 -19.98 7.89
CA GLU A 45 -10.07 -20.77 8.35
C GLU A 45 -11.42 -20.08 8.06
N LEU A 46 -11.40 -18.83 7.56
CA LEU A 46 -12.59 -18.12 7.12
C LEU A 46 -12.98 -18.53 5.69
N GLU A 47 -14.25 -18.40 5.39
CA GLU A 47 -14.78 -18.71 4.05
C GLU A 47 -14.47 -17.59 3.06
N GLU A 48 -14.48 -16.35 3.54
CA GLU A 48 -14.19 -15.18 2.73
C GLU A 48 -12.67 -15.03 2.48
N LYS A 49 -12.32 -14.57 1.27
CA LYS A 49 -10.92 -14.37 0.86
C LYS A 49 -10.35 -13.02 1.26
N GLU A 50 -11.18 -12.01 1.35
CA GLU A 50 -10.75 -10.63 1.65
C GLU A 50 -10.03 -10.47 3.00
N PRO A 51 -10.46 -11.15 4.11
CA PRO A 51 -9.73 -11.09 5.38
C PRO A 51 -8.29 -11.61 5.27
N LEU A 52 -8.08 -12.67 4.48
CA LEU A 52 -6.76 -13.23 4.24
C LEU A 52 -5.88 -12.26 3.45
N GLN A 53 -6.41 -11.70 2.36
CA GLN A 53 -5.70 -10.68 1.58
C GLN A 53 -5.36 -9.45 2.42
N GLY A 54 -6.31 -8.94 3.22
CA GLY A 54 -6.07 -7.80 4.10
C GLY A 54 -5.01 -8.09 5.18
N ALA A 55 -5.00 -9.30 5.75
CA ALA A 55 -4.00 -9.70 6.73
C ALA A 55 -2.59 -9.81 6.12
N LEU A 56 -2.48 -10.35 4.89
CA LEU A 56 -1.23 -10.40 4.14
C LEU A 56 -0.72 -9.00 3.81
N THR A 57 -1.58 -8.11 3.31
CA THR A 57 -1.19 -6.73 2.99
C THR A 57 -0.62 -6.03 4.22
N ASP A 58 -1.27 -6.15 5.37
CA ASP A 58 -0.78 -5.57 6.61
C ASP A 58 0.57 -6.17 7.06
N MET A 59 0.78 -7.48 6.85
CA MET A 59 2.06 -8.12 7.16
C MET A 59 3.17 -7.65 6.22
N PHE A 60 2.91 -7.58 4.91
CA PHE A 60 3.88 -7.10 3.94
C PHE A 60 4.24 -5.62 4.17
N PHE A 61 3.29 -4.83 4.67
CA PHE A 61 3.56 -3.45 5.07
C PHE A 61 4.35 -3.36 6.37
N GLY A 62 3.91 -4.03 7.43
CA GLY A 62 4.50 -3.91 8.78
C GLY A 62 5.84 -4.62 8.93
N CYS A 63 6.03 -5.74 8.23
CA CYS A 63 7.23 -6.59 8.32
C CYS A 63 8.06 -6.60 7.03
N TRP A 64 8.02 -5.50 6.25
CA TRP A 64 8.66 -5.40 4.94
C TRP A 64 10.14 -5.80 4.93
N PHE A 65 10.88 -5.49 5.99
CA PHE A 65 12.30 -5.78 6.14
C PHE A 65 12.62 -7.29 6.25
N ASN A 66 11.63 -8.11 6.55
CA ASN A 66 11.76 -9.57 6.63
C ASN A 66 11.25 -10.29 5.38
N LEU A 67 10.64 -9.59 4.41
CA LEU A 67 10.06 -10.18 3.20
C LEU A 67 11.03 -11.11 2.43
N PRO A 68 12.33 -10.79 2.27
CA PRO A 68 13.27 -11.66 1.58
C PRO A 68 13.43 -13.05 2.22
N TYR A 69 13.11 -13.18 3.50
CA TYR A 69 13.29 -14.42 4.25
C TYR A 69 12.04 -15.29 4.34
N PHE A 70 10.85 -14.69 4.30
CA PHE A 70 9.61 -15.43 4.51
C PHE A 70 8.53 -15.23 3.43
N GLY A 71 8.65 -14.22 2.59
CA GLY A 71 7.61 -13.82 1.64
C GLY A 71 7.16 -14.96 0.74
N ASP A 72 8.10 -15.60 0.06
CA ASP A 72 7.82 -16.74 -0.83
C ASP A 72 7.13 -17.89 -0.10
N ARG A 73 7.62 -18.24 1.08
CA ARG A 73 7.04 -19.31 1.88
C ARG A 73 5.61 -19.00 2.28
N MET A 74 5.35 -17.76 2.69
CA MET A 74 4.01 -17.33 3.09
C MET A 74 3.05 -17.35 1.91
N ILE A 75 3.43 -16.78 0.76
CA ILE A 75 2.58 -16.81 -0.42
C ILE A 75 2.29 -18.23 -0.87
N ASN A 76 3.28 -19.11 -0.88
CA ASN A 76 3.09 -20.52 -1.24
C ASN A 76 2.09 -21.27 -0.33
N GLN A 77 2.01 -20.89 0.95
CA GLN A 77 1.04 -21.48 1.89
C GLN A 77 -0.41 -21.04 1.63
N VAL A 78 -0.61 -19.84 1.10
CA VAL A 78 -1.95 -19.22 1.01
C VAL A 78 -2.45 -19.05 -0.43
N LYS A 79 -1.62 -19.31 -1.44
CA LYS A 79 -1.89 -19.02 -2.87
C LYS A 79 -3.20 -19.63 -3.39
N GLU A 80 -3.61 -20.80 -2.89
CA GLU A 80 -4.85 -21.46 -3.32
C GLU A 80 -6.11 -20.67 -2.97
N LYS A 81 -6.02 -19.78 -1.97
CA LYS A 81 -7.12 -18.92 -1.52
C LYS A 81 -7.09 -17.51 -2.12
N LEU A 82 -6.05 -17.16 -2.86
CA LEU A 82 -5.89 -15.85 -3.47
C LEU A 82 -6.15 -15.88 -4.98
N THR A 83 -6.42 -14.72 -5.56
CA THR A 83 -6.50 -14.61 -7.02
C THR A 83 -5.11 -14.46 -7.63
N PRO A 84 -4.90 -14.88 -8.89
CA PRO A 84 -3.60 -14.74 -9.56
C PRO A 84 -3.06 -13.29 -9.56
N ALA A 85 -3.93 -12.31 -9.79
CA ALA A 85 -3.54 -10.90 -9.79
C ALA A 85 -3.02 -10.42 -8.42
N VAL A 86 -3.62 -10.89 -7.32
CA VAL A 86 -3.18 -10.58 -5.96
C VAL A 86 -1.84 -11.25 -5.65
N ILE A 87 -1.66 -12.51 -6.07
CA ILE A 87 -0.39 -13.24 -5.92
C ILE A 87 0.72 -12.50 -6.66
N GLU A 88 0.47 -12.06 -7.89
CA GLU A 88 1.43 -11.30 -8.69
C GLU A 88 1.83 -9.99 -8.01
N GLY A 89 0.87 -9.29 -7.40
CA GLY A 89 1.15 -8.09 -6.62
C GLY A 89 2.11 -8.33 -5.46
N TYR A 90 1.92 -9.41 -4.70
CA TYR A 90 2.85 -9.78 -3.61
C TYR A 90 4.20 -10.26 -4.13
N ASN A 91 4.24 -11.02 -5.23
CA ASN A 91 5.49 -11.47 -5.84
C ASN A 91 6.35 -10.29 -6.30
N ARG A 92 5.75 -9.20 -6.78
CA ARG A 92 6.51 -7.98 -7.08
C ARG A 92 7.17 -7.38 -5.83
N CYS A 93 6.48 -7.39 -4.69
CA CYS A 93 7.09 -6.94 -3.44
C CYS A 93 8.28 -7.80 -3.02
N ILE A 94 8.22 -9.11 -3.25
CA ILE A 94 9.29 -10.05 -2.88
C ILE A 94 10.48 -9.96 -3.85
N ASN A 95 10.20 -10.00 -5.16
CA ASN A 95 11.22 -10.20 -6.19
C ASN A 95 11.83 -8.89 -6.70
N HIS A 96 11.05 -7.79 -6.68
CA HIS A 96 11.46 -6.49 -7.20
C HIS A 96 11.66 -5.45 -6.11
N GLY A 97 11.38 -5.79 -4.85
CA GLY A 97 11.52 -4.87 -3.74
C GLY A 97 10.47 -3.76 -3.72
N ASP A 98 9.34 -3.97 -4.40
CA ASP A 98 8.22 -3.03 -4.35
C ASP A 98 7.69 -2.91 -2.92
N TYR A 99 7.42 -1.67 -2.47
CA TYR A 99 6.86 -1.44 -1.15
C TYR A 99 5.34 -1.29 -1.21
N ILE A 100 4.68 -1.84 -0.20
CA ILE A 100 3.27 -1.52 0.04
C ILE A 100 3.21 -0.19 0.79
N PHE A 101 2.56 0.80 0.19
CA PHE A 101 2.32 2.10 0.83
C PHE A 101 1.08 2.05 1.73
N LYS A 102 0.85 3.13 2.49
CA LYS A 102 -0.34 3.28 3.35
C LYS A 102 -1.67 3.17 2.61
N SER A 103 -1.67 3.37 1.30
CA SER A 103 -2.78 3.08 0.40
C SER A 103 -2.30 2.12 -0.68
N SER A 104 -3.01 0.99 -0.87
CA SER A 104 -2.59 -0.05 -1.80
C SER A 104 -3.81 -0.79 -2.41
N PRO A 105 -3.76 -1.15 -3.71
CA PRO A 105 -4.78 -1.99 -4.34
C PRO A 105 -4.80 -3.42 -3.79
N LEU A 106 -3.75 -3.85 -3.09
CA LEU A 106 -3.70 -5.13 -2.40
C LEU A 106 -4.47 -5.11 -1.07
N ALA A 107 -4.67 -3.93 -0.48
CA ALA A 107 -5.44 -3.82 0.75
C ALA A 107 -6.94 -4.06 0.51
N THR A 108 -7.60 -4.54 1.54
CA THR A 108 -9.05 -4.75 1.55
C THR A 108 -9.67 -3.99 2.72
N ARG A 109 -10.99 -3.96 2.80
CA ARG A 109 -11.70 -3.41 3.97
C ARG A 109 -11.31 -4.08 5.31
N TRP A 110 -10.61 -5.20 5.27
CA TRP A 110 -10.13 -5.95 6.43
C TRP A 110 -8.68 -5.63 6.80
N SER A 111 -7.99 -4.84 6.00
CA SER A 111 -6.66 -4.32 6.36
C SER A 111 -6.79 -3.31 7.49
N VAL A 112 -5.81 -3.27 8.39
CA VAL A 112 -5.84 -2.39 9.57
C VAL A 112 -4.65 -1.43 9.62
N LEU A 113 -3.61 -1.68 8.84
CA LEU A 113 -2.44 -0.80 8.70
C LEU A 113 -2.45 -0.06 7.35
N VAL A 114 -3.02 -0.68 6.32
CA VAL A 114 -3.03 -0.17 4.95
C VAL A 114 -4.47 0.11 4.54
N LEU A 115 -4.69 1.29 3.98
CA LEU A 115 -5.99 1.64 3.42
C LEU A 115 -6.15 0.97 2.05
N PRO A 116 -7.33 0.38 1.74
CA PRO A 116 -7.61 0.01 0.37
C PRO A 116 -7.50 1.30 -0.45
N SER A 117 -6.54 1.35 -1.37
CA SER A 117 -6.72 2.26 -2.46
C SER A 117 -7.98 1.75 -3.13
N MET A 118 -9.00 2.55 -3.20
CA MET A 118 -9.93 2.37 -4.28
C MET A 118 -9.01 2.17 -5.49
N ALA A 119 -8.95 0.96 -6.04
CA ALA A 119 -8.33 0.78 -7.33
C ALA A 119 -9.19 1.57 -8.31
N VAL A 120 -9.04 2.84 -8.23
CA VAL A 120 -9.18 3.72 -9.34
C VAL A 120 -8.13 3.14 -10.26
N TYR A 121 -8.59 2.31 -11.18
CA TYR A 121 -7.83 1.90 -12.32
C TYR A 121 -6.87 3.04 -12.63
N GLU A 122 -5.60 2.76 -12.92
CA GLU A 122 -4.54 3.74 -13.24
C GLU A 122 -5.00 4.90 -14.17
N HIS A 123 -6.21 4.81 -14.69
CA HIS A 123 -6.89 5.78 -15.53
C HIS A 123 -7.74 6.83 -14.81
N GLN A 124 -7.98 6.74 -13.50
CA GLN A 124 -8.92 7.63 -12.81
C GLN A 124 -8.29 8.56 -11.75
N LEU A 125 -7.01 8.35 -11.38
CA LEU A 125 -6.16 9.38 -10.78
C LEU A 125 -5.31 10.06 -11.87
N ARG A 126 -5.79 10.12 -13.08
CA ARG A 126 -5.20 11.00 -14.08
C ARG A 126 -5.50 12.42 -13.64
N VAL A 127 -4.50 13.03 -13.07
CA VAL A 127 -4.33 14.47 -13.16
C VAL A 127 -4.65 14.82 -14.62
N SER A 128 -5.57 15.72 -14.85
CA SER A 128 -5.88 16.09 -16.23
C SER A 128 -4.60 16.62 -16.89
N SER A 129 -4.50 16.58 -18.21
CA SER A 129 -3.33 17.16 -18.88
C SER A 129 -3.14 18.65 -18.56
N ASP A 130 -4.23 19.33 -18.22
CA ASP A 130 -4.20 20.75 -17.86
C ASP A 130 -3.72 20.93 -16.42
N ASP A 131 -4.07 20.04 -15.49
CA ASP A 131 -3.54 20.05 -14.14
C ASP A 131 -2.03 19.73 -14.14
N SER A 132 -1.59 18.73 -14.95
CA SER A 132 -0.17 18.40 -15.12
C SER A 132 0.65 19.57 -15.64
N LYS A 133 0.11 20.32 -16.62
CA LYS A 133 0.73 21.55 -17.13
C LYS A 133 0.83 22.62 -16.04
N THR A 134 -0.28 22.86 -15.33
CA THR A 134 -0.34 23.85 -14.26
C THR A 134 0.69 23.53 -13.18
N VAL A 135 0.80 22.27 -12.76
CA VAL A 135 1.79 21.84 -11.76
C VAL A 135 3.22 22.06 -12.26
N ALA A 136 3.52 21.69 -13.51
CA ALA A 136 4.84 21.90 -14.10
C ALA A 136 5.17 23.42 -14.21
N GLU A 137 4.25 24.23 -14.71
CA GLU A 137 4.42 25.69 -14.85
C GLU A 137 4.64 26.37 -13.50
N LEU A 138 3.86 26.01 -12.47
CA LEU A 138 4.03 26.56 -11.12
C LEU A 138 5.37 26.14 -10.49
N THR A 139 5.80 24.91 -10.71
CA THR A 139 7.09 24.42 -10.20
C THR A 139 8.25 25.16 -10.88
N VAL A 140 8.21 25.29 -12.19
CA VAL A 140 9.25 26.03 -12.94
C VAL A 140 9.28 27.51 -12.53
N ALA A 141 8.12 28.15 -12.40
CA ALA A 141 8.04 29.52 -11.92
C ALA A 141 8.65 29.69 -10.53
N ALA A 142 8.30 28.82 -9.57
CA ALA A 142 8.85 28.84 -8.23
C ALA A 142 10.38 28.64 -8.20
N LEU A 143 10.91 27.73 -9.05
CA LEU A 143 12.35 27.52 -9.17
C LEU A 143 13.06 28.75 -9.77
N LEU A 144 12.46 29.39 -10.77
CA LEU A 144 13.02 30.60 -11.37
C LEU A 144 13.01 31.78 -10.39
N ASP A 145 11.93 31.95 -9.64
CA ASP A 145 11.85 33.01 -8.60
C ASP A 145 12.96 32.85 -7.55
N VAL A 146 13.22 31.59 -7.09
CA VAL A 146 14.32 31.34 -6.13
C VAL A 146 15.69 31.54 -6.76
N ILE A 147 15.88 31.21 -8.05
CA ILE A 147 17.16 31.43 -8.75
C ILE A 147 17.44 32.93 -8.97
N GLU A 148 16.41 33.77 -9.10
CA GLU A 148 16.53 35.20 -9.26
C GLU A 148 16.76 35.95 -7.93
N GLU A 149 16.52 35.31 -6.78
CA GLU A 149 16.84 35.88 -5.46
C GLU A 149 18.35 35.96 -5.25
N GLU A 150 18.82 37.11 -4.72
CA GLU A 150 20.25 37.40 -4.62
C GLU A 150 20.98 36.71 -3.43
N ASP A 151 20.30 35.95 -2.58
CA ASP A 151 20.91 35.32 -1.40
C ASP A 151 21.22 33.83 -1.63
N PRO A 152 22.50 33.47 -1.89
CA PRO A 152 22.89 32.11 -2.26
C PRO A 152 22.91 31.11 -1.10
N GLU A 153 22.88 31.55 0.18
CA GLU A 153 22.95 30.61 1.31
C GLU A 153 21.63 29.85 1.52
N ASP A 154 20.48 30.54 1.31
CA ASP A 154 19.15 29.90 1.47
C ASP A 154 18.62 29.31 0.16
N GLN A 155 19.18 29.64 -1.00
CA GLN A 155 18.74 29.28 -2.32
C GLN A 155 18.79 27.73 -2.53
N ALA A 156 19.85 27.07 -2.11
CA ALA A 156 20.03 25.63 -2.31
C ALA A 156 18.99 24.82 -1.51
N ASP A 157 18.66 25.22 -0.29
CA ASP A 157 17.68 24.53 0.55
C ASP A 157 16.25 24.74 0.01
N GLN A 158 15.92 25.96 -0.47
CA GLN A 158 14.63 26.25 -1.10
C GLN A 158 14.42 25.49 -2.41
N ILE A 159 15.43 25.39 -3.27
CA ILE A 159 15.40 24.59 -4.48
C ILE A 159 15.14 23.11 -4.13
N ALA A 160 15.88 22.56 -3.16
CA ALA A 160 15.72 21.18 -2.73
C ALA A 160 14.32 20.89 -2.18
N GLU A 161 13.71 21.85 -1.46
CA GLU A 161 12.34 21.72 -0.95
C GLU A 161 11.31 21.70 -2.09
N ILE A 162 11.42 22.62 -3.06
CA ILE A 162 10.53 22.68 -4.23
C ILE A 162 10.65 21.40 -5.07
N GLU A 163 11.88 20.95 -5.34
CA GLU A 163 12.11 19.70 -6.08
C GLU A 163 11.52 18.50 -5.35
N SER A 164 11.76 18.39 -4.05
CA SER A 164 11.23 17.30 -3.22
C SER A 164 9.69 17.26 -3.25
N ALA A 165 9.04 18.41 -3.12
CA ALA A 165 7.58 18.52 -3.19
C ALA A 165 7.04 18.11 -4.57
N PHE A 166 7.70 18.57 -5.64
CA PHE A 166 7.35 18.22 -7.01
C PHE A 166 7.52 16.72 -7.30
N PHE A 167 8.64 16.13 -6.90
CA PHE A 167 8.86 14.68 -7.06
C PHE A 167 7.85 13.86 -6.24
N ALA A 168 7.52 14.30 -5.03
CA ALA A 168 6.49 13.65 -4.23
C ALA A 168 5.13 13.68 -4.93
N HIS A 169 4.75 14.80 -5.58
CA HIS A 169 3.55 14.90 -6.39
C HIS A 169 3.60 13.95 -7.59
N CYS A 170 4.68 13.99 -8.38
CA CYS A 170 4.82 13.15 -9.57
C CYS A 170 4.75 11.65 -9.24
N LEU A 171 5.35 11.24 -8.12
CA LEU A 171 5.30 9.86 -7.66
C LEU A 171 3.92 9.46 -7.15
N ALA A 172 3.28 10.31 -6.34
CA ALA A 172 1.97 10.03 -5.77
C ALA A 172 0.86 9.96 -6.83
N CYS A 173 0.93 10.83 -7.83
CA CYS A 173 -0.07 10.93 -8.90
C CYS A 173 0.33 10.17 -10.18
N HIS A 174 1.51 9.52 -10.22
CA HIS A 174 2.10 8.95 -11.44
C HIS A 174 2.13 9.95 -12.61
N ASP A 175 2.34 11.23 -12.30
CA ASP A 175 2.26 12.34 -13.22
C ASP A 175 3.53 12.49 -14.07
N ARG A 176 3.66 11.61 -15.06
CA ARG A 176 4.78 11.63 -16.02
C ARG A 176 4.78 12.86 -16.91
N LEU A 177 3.60 13.44 -17.16
CA LEU A 177 3.46 14.60 -18.03
C LEU A 177 4.03 15.84 -17.32
N ALA A 178 3.63 16.12 -16.09
CA ALA A 178 4.22 17.21 -15.29
C ALA A 178 5.74 17.06 -15.18
N PHE A 179 6.21 15.84 -14.85
CA PHE A 179 7.65 15.57 -14.78
C PHE A 179 8.37 15.91 -16.09
N SER A 180 7.87 15.44 -17.24
CA SER A 180 8.51 15.70 -18.52
C SER A 180 8.45 17.16 -18.94
N MET A 181 7.42 17.91 -18.53
CA MET A 181 7.26 19.33 -18.86
C MET A 181 8.12 20.26 -18.02
N ALA A 182 8.39 19.90 -16.76
CA ALA A 182 9.22 20.70 -15.88
C ALA A 182 10.73 20.49 -16.11
N TRP A 183 11.13 19.35 -16.68
CA TRP A 183 12.55 18.95 -16.84
C TRP A 183 13.04 18.94 -18.30
N TRP A 184 12.29 19.46 -19.23
CA TRP A 184 12.71 19.66 -20.62
C TRP A 184 12.61 21.16 -20.98
#